data_219a677031d725d505ba1d77d680affc
#
_entry.id   219a677031d725d505ba1d77d680affc
#
_cell.length_a   1.000
_cell.length_b   1.000
_cell.length_c   1.000
_cell.angle_alpha   90.00
_cell.angle_beta   90.00
_cell.angle_gamma   90.00
#
_symmetry.space_group_name_H-M   'P 1'
#
loop_
_entity.id
_entity.type
_entity.pdbx_description
1 polymer ?
#
loop_
_entity_poly.entity_id
_entity_poly.type
_entity_poly.pdbx_seq_one_letter_code
_entity_poly.pdbx_strand_id
1 'polypeptide(L)' 'MKITEVIKKDGSKVYRANVYLGVDQVTGKKVKTKVTGRTQKEVKQKATQEKLLFKKQDLLDKKLVL' A
#
# COMPACT_ATOMS: atom_id res chain seq x y z
N MET A 1 0.07 0.10 10.93
CA MET A 1 0.94 -0.48 9.90
C MET A 1 2.19 -1.08 10.54
N LYS A 2 2.51 -2.30 10.19
CA LYS A 2 3.67 -2.99 10.75
C LYS A 2 4.78 -3.03 9.71
N ILE A 3 5.95 -2.50 10.06
CA ILE A 3 7.10 -2.45 9.15
C ILE A 3 8.10 -3.53 9.59
N THR A 4 8.54 -4.36 8.65
CA THR A 4 9.50 -5.42 8.89
C THR A 4 10.81 -5.09 8.20
N GLU A 5 11.91 -5.23 8.92
CA GLU A 5 13.25 -5.05 8.38
C GLU A 5 13.69 -6.36 7.72
N VAL A 6 14.18 -6.25 6.48
CA VAL A 6 14.68 -7.39 5.71
C VAL A 6 16.10 -7.09 5.25
N ILE A 7 17.00 -8.03 5.44
CA ILE A 7 18.38 -7.93 4.98
C ILE A 7 18.54 -8.83 3.76
N LYS A 8 18.96 -8.24 2.64
CA LYS A 8 19.19 -8.99 1.40
C LYS A 8 20.53 -9.72 1.45
N LYS A 9 20.71 -10.64 0.49
CA LYS A 9 21.93 -11.43 0.41
C LYS A 9 23.19 -10.59 0.20
N ASP A 10 23.05 -9.43 -0.43
CA ASP A 10 24.15 -8.51 -0.68
C ASP A 10 24.47 -7.61 0.52
N GLY A 11 23.77 -7.76 1.63
CA GLY A 11 23.95 -6.96 2.82
C GLY A 11 23.12 -5.71 2.90
N SER A 12 22.32 -5.43 1.89
CA SER A 12 21.45 -4.24 1.88
C SER A 12 20.25 -4.43 2.80
N LYS A 13 19.91 -3.38 3.54
CA LYS A 13 18.70 -3.37 4.35
C LYS A 13 17.54 -2.77 3.57
N VAL A 14 16.41 -3.43 3.62
CA VAL A 14 15.16 -2.89 3.09
C VAL A 14 14.06 -3.08 4.13
N TYR A 15 13.05 -2.24 4.05
CA TYR A 15 11.89 -2.32 4.94
C TYR A 15 10.67 -2.70 4.10
N ARG A 16 9.87 -3.61 4.64
CA ARG A 16 8.61 -4.03 4.02
C ARG A 16 7.47 -3.77 4.97
N ALA A 17 6.33 -3.44 4.40
CA ALA A 17 5.12 -3.28 5.18
C ALA A 17 3.92 -3.80 4.39
N ASN A 18 2.97 -4.40 5.11
CA ASN A 18 1.69 -4.75 4.56
C ASN A 18 0.73 -3.61 4.82
N VAL A 19 0.14 -3.08 3.76
CA VAL A 19 -0.78 -1.96 3.86
C VAL A 19 -2.18 -2.44 3.56
N TYR A 20 -3.08 -2.21 4.51
CA TYR A 20 -4.49 -2.51 4.33
C TYR A 20 -5.16 -1.33 3.64
N LEU A 21 -5.69 -1.57 2.45
CA LEU A 21 -6.29 -0.52 1.63
C LEU A 21 -7.78 -0.35 1.90
N GLY A 22 -8.46 -1.43 2.23
CA GLY A 22 -9.89 -1.38 2.47
C GLY A 22 -10.55 -2.68 2.08
N VAL A 23 -11.85 -2.64 1.90
CA VAL A 23 -12.65 -3.80 1.50
C VAL A 23 -13.18 -3.56 0.08
N ASP A 24 -13.01 -4.54 -0.78
CA ASP A 24 -13.59 -4.50 -2.12
C ASP A 24 -15.11 -4.58 -2.00
N GLN A 25 -15.80 -3.58 -2.51
CA GLN A 25 -17.26 -3.53 -2.42
C GLN A 25 -17.94 -4.59 -3.28
N VAL A 26 -17.25 -5.04 -4.32
CA VAL A 26 -17.83 -6.04 -5.24
C VAL A 26 -17.74 -7.45 -4.66
N THR A 27 -16.57 -7.82 -4.15
CA THR A 27 -16.33 -9.18 -3.65
C THR A 27 -16.41 -9.30 -2.13
N GLY A 28 -16.31 -8.16 -1.43
CA GLY A 28 -16.28 -8.13 0.04
C GLY A 28 -14.97 -8.59 0.63
N LYS A 29 -13.96 -8.79 -0.18
CA LYS A 29 -12.64 -9.24 0.28
C LYS A 29 -11.79 -8.07 0.73
N LYS A 30 -10.95 -8.32 1.73
CA LYS A 30 -9.99 -7.34 2.21
C LYS A 30 -8.87 -7.16 1.19
N VAL A 31 -8.59 -5.91 0.84
CA VAL A 31 -7.55 -5.57 -0.13
C VAL A 31 -6.31 -5.13 0.63
N LYS A 32 -5.20 -5.81 0.37
CA LYS A 32 -3.91 -5.49 0.98
C LYS A 32 -2.86 -5.37 -0.11
N THR A 33 -1.87 -4.52 0.12
CA THR A 33 -0.72 -4.41 -0.77
C THR A 33 0.56 -4.45 0.05
N LYS A 34 1.66 -4.83 -0.59
CA LYS A 34 2.98 -4.82 0.03
C LYS A 34 3.77 -3.65 -0.53
N VAL A 35 4.41 -2.90 0.36
CA VAL A 35 5.31 -1.83 -0.05
C VAL A 35 6.70 -2.13 0.48
N THR A 36 7.72 -1.74 -0.29
CA THR A 36 9.12 -1.94 0.07
C THR A 36 9.85 -0.63 -0.13
N GLY A 37 10.73 -0.31 0.81
CA GLY A 37 11.54 0.89 0.72
C GLY A 37 12.86 0.70 1.43
N ARG A 38 13.80 1.59 1.16
CA ARG A 38 15.12 1.55 1.80
C ARG A 38 15.09 2.09 3.22
N THR A 39 14.11 2.92 3.54
CA THR A 39 13.94 3.50 4.86
C THR A 39 12.50 3.35 5.31
N GLN A 40 12.28 3.45 6.62
CA GLN A 40 10.93 3.42 7.16
C GLN A 40 10.08 4.58 6.62
N LYS A 41 10.70 5.75 6.49
CA LYS A 41 10.02 6.93 5.94
C LYS A 41 9.53 6.68 4.52
N GLU A 42 10.37 6.07 3.68
CA GLU A 42 10.00 5.74 2.30
C GLU A 42 8.83 4.76 2.26
N VAL A 43 8.87 3.74 3.10
CA VAL A 43 7.77 2.76 3.20
C VAL A 43 6.47 3.45 3.60
N LYS A 44 6.52 4.34 4.57
CA LYS A 44 5.33 5.08 5.01
C LYS A 44 4.77 5.95 3.89
N GLN A 45 5.65 6.62 3.14
CA GLN A 45 5.22 7.45 2.00
C GLN A 45 4.55 6.61 0.93
N LYS A 46 5.15 5.48 0.57
CA LYS A 46 4.56 4.57 -0.41
C LYS A 46 3.22 4.02 0.05
N ALA A 47 3.12 3.67 1.33
CA ALA A 47 1.87 3.18 1.91
C ALA A 47 0.75 4.23 1.79
N THR A 48 1.08 5.48 2.09
CA THR A 48 0.12 6.58 1.97
C THR A 48 -0.30 6.78 0.51
N GLN A 49 0.64 6.71 -0.42
CA GLN A 49 0.34 6.84 -1.85
C GLN A 49 -0.61 5.74 -2.32
N GLU A 50 -0.37 4.49 -1.90
CA GLU A 50 -1.23 3.39 -2.28
C GLU A 50 -2.66 3.58 -1.78
N LYS A 51 -2.81 4.04 -0.54
CA LYS A 51 -4.12 4.33 0.02
C LYS A 51 -4.84 5.44 -0.75
N LEU A 52 -4.10 6.48 -1.12
CA LEU A 52 -4.67 7.60 -1.88
C LEU A 52 -5.09 7.17 -3.28
N LEU A 53 -4.26 6.35 -3.93
CA LEU A 53 -4.59 5.83 -5.27
C LEU A 53 -5.86 4.97 -5.22
N PHE A 54 -5.98 4.15 -4.21
CA PHE A 54 -7.17 3.31 -4.04
C PHE A 54 -8.43 4.16 -3.88
N LYS A 55 -8.36 5.21 -3.06
CA LYS A 55 -9.49 6.12 -2.87
C LYS A 55 -9.80 6.92 -4.13
N LYS A 56 -8.77 7.35 -4.86
CA LYS A 56 -8.95 8.10 -6.10
C LYS A 56 -9.68 7.27 -7.16
N GLN A 57 -9.33 6.01 -7.29
CA GLN A 57 -10.02 5.13 -8.24
C GLN A 57 -11.51 5.06 -7.94
N ASP A 58 -11.86 4.90 -6.66
CA ASP A 58 -13.25 4.85 -6.24
C ASP A 58 -13.99 6.14 -6.58
N LEU A 59 -13.34 7.28 -6.33
CA LEU A 59 -13.93 8.58 -6.63
C LEU A 59 -14.08 8.83 -8.14
N LEU A 60 -13.09 8.39 -8.92
CA LEU A 60 -13.14 8.53 -10.38
C LEU A 60 -14.26 7.69 -10.96
N ASP A 61 -14.44 6.48 -10.47
CA ASP A 61 -15.53 5.62 -10.92
C ASP A 61 -16.88 6.27 -10.65
N LYS A 62 -17.04 6.91 -9.50
CA LYS A 62 -18.27 7.63 -9.19
C LYS A 62 -18.52 8.80 -10.12
N LYS A 63 -17.47 9.51 -10.51
CA LYS A 63 -17.57 10.61 -11.45
C LYS A 63 -17.95 10.15 -12.85
N LEU A 64 -17.44 9.00 -13.26
CA LEU A 64 -17.73 8.45 -14.58
C LEU A 64 -19.19 8.02 -14.72
N VAL A 65 -19.82 7.66 -13.62
CA VAL A 65 -21.22 7.26 -13.61
C VAL A 65 -22.16 8.45 -13.80
N LEU A 66 -21.70 9.63 -13.48
CA LEU A 66 -22.46 10.85 -13.68
C LEU A 66 -22.43 11.30 -15.14
#